data_34d8ffce149cc8a42abb6605d19a2d26
#
_entry.id   34d8ffce149cc8a42abb6605d19a2d26
#
_cell.length_a   1.000
_cell.length_b   1.000
_cell.length_c   1.000
_cell.angle_alpha   90.00
_cell.angle_beta   90.00
_cell.angle_gamma   90.00
#
_symmetry.space_group_name_H-M   'P 1'
#
loop_
_entity.id
_entity.type
_entity.pdbx_description
1 polymer ?
#
loop_
_entity_poly.entity_id
_entity_poly.type
_entity_poly.pdbx_seq_one_letter_code
_entity_poly.pdbx_strand_id
1 'polypeptide(L)'
;MSQVHGFPKKEKKLEKKIQTEEQIYESLRNYYNTVITNNEDIYSPGKTPVRSPVREKENNEKENIYDDIYQTICSPRKSRMNLDISFTKKSKREFPIKEFVETEDKYLANLIMVQNHFSEPLQPLLSQEVHRLVFFKLDEMIKLHSDILFELNKRKNNIGKIILNFYQNFFIYKEYCANLSSAQVILEEEEQRSPKLKKELNKCQIKAKSPFPLGAHIVLPFQRLLKYHIMLAEILKHTPDTHEEYLDIELAHAQMKRFNLEVNEAKREQEENESQISQV
;
A
#
# COMPACT_ATOMS: atom_id res chain seq x y z
N MET A 1 34.07 -5.15 43.18
CA MET A 1 32.82 -4.41 43.05
C MET A 1 32.71 -4.00 41.57
N SER A 2 31.98 -4.78 40.81
CA SER A 2 31.80 -4.57 39.36
C SER A 2 30.52 -3.76 39.16
N GLN A 3 30.67 -2.55 38.63
CA GLN A 3 29.53 -1.74 38.24
C GLN A 3 28.98 -2.28 36.90
N VAL A 4 27.76 -2.78 36.95
CA VAL A 4 26.96 -3.12 35.75
C VAL A 4 26.47 -1.81 35.15
N HIS A 5 27.04 -1.42 34.01
CA HIS A 5 26.57 -0.29 33.22
C HIS A 5 25.21 -0.69 32.61
N GLY A 6 24.15 -0.03 33.06
CA GLY A 6 22.82 -0.18 32.46
C GLY A 6 22.83 0.42 31.05
N PHE A 7 22.31 -0.31 30.10
CA PHE A 7 22.09 0.13 28.73
C PHE A 7 21.28 1.42 28.67
N PRO A 8 21.63 2.37 27.78
CA PRO A 8 20.94 3.64 27.70
C PRO A 8 19.46 3.44 27.34
N LYS A 9 18.57 4.23 27.95
CA LYS A 9 17.11 4.20 27.78
C LYS A 9 16.66 4.23 26.29
N LYS A 10 17.50 4.71 25.41
CA LYS A 10 17.27 4.82 23.95
C LYS A 10 17.36 3.48 23.23
N GLU A 11 18.32 2.61 23.57
CA GLU A 11 18.41 1.26 22.99
C GLU A 11 17.20 0.42 23.36
N LYS A 12 16.74 0.49 24.61
CA LYS A 12 15.51 -0.19 25.05
C LYS A 12 14.24 0.32 24.34
N LYS A 13 14.21 1.59 23.93
CA LYS A 13 13.08 2.16 23.16
C LYS A 13 13.12 1.70 21.70
N LEU A 14 14.31 1.59 21.11
CA LEU A 14 14.51 1.07 19.76
C LEU A 14 14.22 -0.43 19.69
N GLU A 15 14.72 -1.22 20.64
CA GLU A 15 14.42 -2.66 20.76
C GLU A 15 12.91 -2.91 20.95
N LYS A 16 12.22 -2.09 21.79
CA LYS A 16 10.76 -2.15 21.88
C LYS A 16 10.07 -1.82 20.57
N LYS A 17 10.54 -0.80 19.83
CA LYS A 17 9.96 -0.43 18.53
C LYS A 17 10.11 -1.57 17.52
N ILE A 18 11.30 -2.18 17.42
CA ILE A 18 11.56 -3.35 16.57
C ILE A 18 10.67 -4.52 16.99
N GLN A 19 10.55 -4.79 18.30
CA GLN A 19 9.74 -5.88 18.83
C GLN A 19 8.24 -5.68 18.59
N THR A 20 7.76 -4.44 18.56
CA THR A 20 6.36 -4.11 18.25
C THR A 20 6.07 -4.24 16.76
N GLU A 21 6.99 -3.81 15.90
CA GLU A 21 6.89 -4.04 14.46
C GLU A 21 6.89 -5.54 14.16
N GLU A 22 7.76 -6.33 14.73
CA GLU A 22 7.78 -7.80 14.59
C GLU A 22 6.48 -8.45 15.07
N GLN A 23 5.90 -7.98 16.18
CA GLN A 23 4.60 -8.49 16.66
C GLN A 23 3.45 -8.17 15.71
N ILE A 24 3.44 -6.99 15.10
CA ILE A 24 2.46 -6.62 14.06
C ILE A 24 2.65 -7.52 12.84
N TYR A 25 3.89 -7.74 12.39
CA TYR A 25 4.21 -8.65 11.30
C TYR A 25 3.79 -10.08 11.58
N GLU A 26 4.04 -10.57 12.79
CA GLU A 26 3.68 -11.93 13.19
C GLU A 26 2.15 -12.09 13.33
N SER A 27 1.46 -11.08 13.83
CA SER A 27 -0.01 -11.05 13.86
C SER A 27 -0.62 -11.03 12.45
N LEU A 28 -0.07 -10.25 11.53
CA LEU A 28 -0.49 -10.21 10.13
C LEU A 28 -0.19 -11.54 9.42
N ARG A 29 0.97 -12.14 9.68
CA ARG A 29 1.37 -13.44 9.13
C ARG A 29 0.47 -14.58 9.66
N ASN A 30 0.19 -14.58 10.96
CA ASN A 30 -0.69 -15.58 11.58
C ASN A 30 -2.13 -15.41 11.12
N TYR A 31 -2.62 -14.18 10.96
CA TYR A 31 -3.92 -13.90 10.38
C TYR A 31 -4.00 -14.38 8.92
N TYR A 32 -2.98 -14.09 8.11
CA TYR A 32 -2.90 -14.53 6.72
C TYR A 32 -2.92 -16.06 6.60
N ASN A 33 -2.14 -16.75 7.43
CA ASN A 33 -2.14 -18.21 7.50
C ASN A 33 -3.51 -18.77 7.91
N THR A 34 -4.19 -18.13 8.88
CA THR A 34 -5.53 -18.56 9.33
C THR A 34 -6.59 -18.34 8.25
N VAL A 35 -6.50 -17.27 7.46
CA VAL A 35 -7.42 -17.00 6.34
C VAL A 35 -7.17 -17.97 5.19
N ILE A 36 -5.91 -18.34 4.92
CA ILE A 36 -5.56 -19.33 3.90
C ILE A 36 -6.06 -20.73 4.32
N THR A 37 -5.80 -21.16 5.56
CA THR A 37 -6.23 -22.49 6.04
C THR A 37 -7.73 -22.62 6.11
N ASN A 38 -8.47 -21.59 6.44
CA ASN A 38 -9.95 -21.60 6.42
C ASN A 38 -10.55 -21.56 5.00
N ASN A 39 -9.75 -21.27 3.95
CA ASN A 39 -10.17 -21.30 2.56
C ASN A 39 -9.63 -22.52 1.78
N GLU A 40 -8.87 -23.43 2.40
CA GLU A 40 -8.31 -24.62 1.75
C GLU A 40 -9.38 -25.67 1.36
N ASP A 41 -10.58 -25.63 1.91
CA ASP A 41 -11.71 -26.46 1.47
C ASP A 41 -12.21 -26.14 0.04
N ILE A 42 -11.66 -25.11 -0.62
CA ILE A 42 -12.01 -24.70 -1.98
C ILE A 42 -10.90 -25.03 -3.00
N TYR A 43 -9.69 -25.45 -2.58
CA TYR A 43 -8.56 -25.67 -3.48
C TYR A 43 -7.77 -26.95 -3.18
N SER A 44 -7.96 -27.98 -3.99
CA SER A 44 -7.02 -29.12 -4.09
C SER A 44 -5.90 -28.81 -5.07
N PRO A 45 -4.63 -29.11 -4.73
CA PRO A 45 -3.46 -28.69 -5.50
C PRO A 45 -3.06 -29.68 -6.60
N GLY A 46 -2.78 -29.14 -7.78
CA GLY A 46 -2.05 -29.82 -8.84
C GLY A 46 -0.63 -29.28 -8.96
N LYS A 47 0.33 -30.07 -8.53
CA LYS A 47 1.76 -30.16 -8.91
C LYS A 47 2.60 -28.90 -9.19
N THR A 48 3.67 -28.82 -8.42
CA THR A 48 4.81 -27.87 -8.41
C THR A 48 5.66 -27.85 -9.68
N PRO A 49 6.37 -26.75 -9.94
CA PRO A 49 7.71 -26.80 -10.54
C PRO A 49 8.82 -26.20 -9.66
N VAL A 50 9.86 -26.91 -9.69
CA VAL A 50 11.29 -26.86 -9.36
C VAL A 50 11.96 -25.52 -9.11
N ARG A 51 12.79 -25.54 -8.06
CA ARG A 51 13.75 -24.55 -7.52
C ARG A 51 14.91 -24.18 -8.43
N SER A 52 15.43 -22.97 -8.24
CA SER A 52 16.88 -22.66 -8.17
C SER A 52 17.13 -21.27 -7.54
N PRO A 53 18.42 -20.88 -7.21
CA PRO A 53 18.84 -20.85 -5.81
C PRO A 53 19.12 -19.44 -5.25
N VAL A 54 19.15 -19.42 -3.94
CA VAL A 54 19.63 -18.48 -2.90
C VAL A 54 20.70 -17.46 -3.32
N ARG A 55 20.41 -16.13 -3.07
CA ARG A 55 21.22 -15.18 -2.28
C ARG A 55 20.56 -13.79 -2.23
N GLU A 56 20.64 -13.19 -1.05
CA GLU A 56 20.22 -11.86 -0.57
C GLU A 56 18.92 -11.87 0.24
N LYS A 57 19.11 -12.24 1.54
CA LYS A 57 18.01 -12.43 2.48
C LYS A 57 18.12 -11.47 3.65
N GLU A 58 17.79 -10.20 3.55
CA GLU A 58 17.46 -9.46 4.78
C GLU A 58 16.60 -8.21 4.57
N ASN A 59 16.59 -7.60 3.37
CA ASN A 59 15.69 -6.48 3.06
C ASN A 59 14.38 -6.89 2.36
N ASN A 60 14.29 -8.12 1.86
CA ASN A 60 13.14 -8.60 1.07
C ASN A 60 11.92 -9.01 1.91
N GLU A 61 12.04 -9.27 3.21
CA GLU A 61 10.89 -9.79 3.99
C GLU A 61 9.87 -8.70 4.34
N LYS A 62 10.31 -7.48 4.61
CA LYS A 62 9.40 -6.37 4.92
C LYS A 62 8.62 -5.89 3.68
N GLU A 63 9.26 -5.81 2.52
CA GLU A 63 8.59 -5.49 1.26
C GLU A 63 7.55 -6.54 0.86
N ASN A 64 7.81 -7.82 1.13
CA ASN A 64 6.89 -8.90 0.81
C ASN A 64 5.56 -8.83 1.58
N ILE A 65 5.56 -8.46 2.87
CA ILE A 65 4.34 -8.44 3.67
C ILE A 65 3.39 -7.32 3.22
N TYR A 66 3.92 -6.13 2.94
CA TYR A 66 3.11 -5.03 2.43
C TYR A 66 2.60 -5.29 1.00
N ASP A 67 3.40 -5.98 0.18
CA ASP A 67 2.96 -6.46 -1.13
C ASP A 67 1.79 -7.45 -1.00
N ASP A 68 1.83 -8.36 -0.04
CA ASP A 68 0.76 -9.32 0.22
C ASP A 68 -0.53 -8.63 0.69
N ILE A 69 -0.43 -7.62 1.55
CA ILE A 69 -1.56 -6.79 1.97
C ILE A 69 -2.16 -6.07 0.76
N TYR A 70 -1.32 -5.42 -0.05
CA TYR A 70 -1.76 -4.74 -1.27
C TYR A 70 -2.44 -5.72 -2.23
N GLN A 71 -1.84 -6.88 -2.47
CA GLN A 71 -2.42 -7.92 -3.33
C GLN A 71 -3.77 -8.41 -2.80
N THR A 72 -3.93 -8.55 -1.49
CA THR A 72 -5.20 -8.98 -0.89
C THR A 72 -6.30 -7.94 -1.04
N ILE A 73 -5.98 -6.67 -0.85
CA ILE A 73 -6.97 -5.57 -0.89
C ILE A 73 -7.24 -5.12 -2.32
N CYS A 74 -6.21 -4.94 -3.13
CA CYS A 74 -6.31 -4.27 -4.42
C CYS A 74 -6.22 -5.20 -5.63
N SER A 75 -5.71 -6.44 -5.51
CA SER A 75 -5.62 -7.34 -6.67
C SER A 75 -6.98 -7.81 -7.17
N PRO A 76 -7.16 -7.95 -8.47
CA PRO A 76 -8.35 -8.58 -9.02
C PRO A 76 -8.46 -10.02 -8.54
N ARG A 77 -9.64 -10.42 -8.06
CA ARG A 77 -9.90 -11.84 -7.77
C ARG A 77 -9.63 -12.62 -9.04
N LYS A 78 -8.70 -13.59 -9.00
CA LYS A 78 -8.46 -14.52 -10.10
C LYS A 78 -9.72 -15.35 -10.32
N SER A 79 -10.67 -14.84 -11.11
CA SER A 79 -11.75 -15.68 -11.62
C SER A 79 -11.10 -16.70 -12.56
N ARG A 80 -11.28 -17.99 -12.27
CA ARG A 80 -10.93 -19.07 -13.20
C ARG A 80 -11.80 -18.91 -14.46
N MET A 81 -11.33 -18.13 -15.41
CA MET A 81 -11.78 -18.29 -16.79
C MET A 81 -10.90 -19.36 -17.42
N ASN A 82 -11.50 -20.51 -17.75
CA ASN A 82 -10.93 -21.42 -18.73
C ASN A 82 -10.83 -20.64 -20.05
N LEU A 83 -9.64 -20.23 -20.40
CA LEU A 83 -9.39 -19.42 -21.59
C LEU A 83 -8.82 -20.33 -22.68
N ASP A 84 -9.59 -20.48 -23.74
CA ASP A 84 -9.14 -21.03 -25.03
C ASP A 84 -7.92 -20.26 -25.56
N ILE A 85 -6.89 -21.02 -26.00
CA ILE A 85 -5.53 -20.54 -26.27
C ILE A 85 -5.40 -19.99 -27.71
N SER A 86 -6.23 -19.02 -28.11
CA SER A 86 -6.00 -18.25 -29.34
C SER A 86 -5.94 -16.74 -29.07
N PHE A 87 -4.94 -16.30 -28.29
CA PHE A 87 -4.80 -14.88 -27.99
C PHE A 87 -4.03 -14.13 -29.09
N THR A 88 -4.72 -13.22 -29.76
CA THR A 88 -4.09 -12.20 -30.61
C THR A 88 -3.28 -11.20 -29.75
N LYS A 89 -2.27 -10.51 -30.32
CA LYS A 89 -1.50 -9.47 -29.60
C LYS A 89 -2.41 -8.41 -28.95
N LYS A 90 -3.57 -8.13 -29.53
CA LYS A 90 -4.57 -7.17 -29.04
C LYS A 90 -5.16 -7.64 -27.70
N SER A 91 -5.45 -8.93 -27.54
CA SER A 91 -6.00 -9.44 -26.28
C SER A 91 -4.98 -9.40 -25.14
N LYS A 92 -3.68 -9.58 -25.43
CA LYS A 92 -2.62 -9.52 -24.41
C LYS A 92 -2.48 -8.14 -23.74
N ARG A 93 -2.71 -7.06 -24.49
CA ARG A 93 -2.68 -5.68 -23.96
C ARG A 93 -3.90 -5.35 -23.10
N GLU A 94 -5.05 -5.93 -23.40
CA GLU A 94 -6.29 -5.67 -22.69
C GLU A 94 -6.25 -6.16 -21.21
N PHE A 95 -5.49 -7.22 -20.92
CA PHE A 95 -5.37 -7.76 -19.57
C PHE A 95 -4.72 -6.79 -18.58
N PRO A 96 -3.49 -6.26 -18.81
CA PRO A 96 -2.88 -5.32 -17.88
C PRO A 96 -3.65 -3.99 -17.79
N ILE A 97 -4.34 -3.58 -18.86
CA ILE A 97 -5.24 -2.42 -18.82
C ILE A 97 -6.41 -2.67 -17.88
N LYS A 98 -7.07 -3.81 -18.03
CA LYS A 98 -8.18 -4.20 -17.16
C LYS A 98 -7.73 -4.30 -15.70
N GLU A 99 -6.59 -4.94 -15.45
CA GLU A 99 -5.99 -5.03 -14.12
C GLU A 99 -5.72 -3.66 -13.52
N PHE A 100 -5.15 -2.73 -14.32
CA PHE A 100 -4.90 -1.35 -13.89
C PHE A 100 -6.19 -0.68 -13.41
N VAL A 101 -7.27 -0.75 -14.19
CA VAL A 101 -8.57 -0.12 -13.85
C VAL A 101 -9.22 -0.80 -12.64
N GLU A 102 -9.25 -2.13 -12.59
CA GLU A 102 -9.85 -2.89 -11.49
C GLU A 102 -9.11 -2.67 -10.16
N THR A 103 -7.79 -2.55 -10.20
CA THR A 103 -7.01 -2.26 -9.00
C THR A 103 -7.14 -0.81 -8.55
N GLU A 104 -7.34 0.13 -9.49
CA GLU A 104 -7.66 1.52 -9.17
C GLU A 104 -9.01 1.64 -8.45
N ASP A 105 -10.04 0.99 -8.98
CA ASP A 105 -11.36 0.95 -8.36
C ASP A 105 -11.33 0.41 -6.94
N LYS A 106 -10.62 -0.71 -6.73
CA LYS A 106 -10.46 -1.30 -5.39
C LYS A 106 -9.68 -0.42 -4.43
N TYR A 107 -8.64 0.24 -4.94
CA TYR A 107 -7.87 1.18 -4.13
C TYR A 107 -8.73 2.37 -3.69
N LEU A 108 -9.48 2.98 -4.60
CA LEU A 108 -10.44 4.05 -4.26
C LEU A 108 -11.49 3.57 -3.26
N ALA A 109 -12.06 2.38 -3.47
CA ALA A 109 -13.02 1.79 -2.53
C ALA A 109 -12.41 1.60 -1.13
N ASN A 110 -11.12 1.24 -1.05
CA ASN A 110 -10.42 1.15 0.22
C ASN A 110 -10.24 2.52 0.89
N LEU A 111 -9.87 3.57 0.16
CA LEU A 111 -9.77 4.93 0.73
C LEU A 111 -11.11 5.41 1.29
N ILE A 112 -12.20 5.22 0.55
CA ILE A 112 -13.56 5.56 0.99
C ILE A 112 -13.97 4.71 2.21
N MET A 113 -13.62 3.43 2.24
CA MET A 113 -13.85 2.57 3.39
C MET A 113 -13.11 3.09 4.63
N VAL A 114 -11.84 3.51 4.49
CA VAL A 114 -11.06 4.11 5.59
C VAL A 114 -11.72 5.40 6.08
N GLN A 115 -12.19 6.26 5.19
CA GLN A 115 -12.91 7.49 5.55
C GLN A 115 -14.16 7.18 6.37
N ASN A 116 -15.07 6.35 5.83
CA ASN A 116 -16.39 6.12 6.41
C ASN A 116 -16.36 5.25 7.67
N HIS A 117 -15.45 4.30 7.75
CA HIS A 117 -15.43 3.31 8.82
C HIS A 117 -14.35 3.54 9.88
N PHE A 118 -13.33 4.36 9.58
CA PHE A 118 -12.29 4.68 10.56
C PHE A 118 -12.20 6.18 10.83
N SER A 119 -11.98 7.02 9.81
CA SER A 119 -11.74 8.45 10.02
C SER A 119 -12.91 9.13 10.72
N GLU A 120 -14.12 9.04 10.17
CA GLU A 120 -15.31 9.66 10.74
C GLU A 120 -15.66 9.13 12.14
N PRO A 121 -15.70 7.80 12.40
CA PRO A 121 -16.03 7.29 13.73
C PRO A 121 -14.97 7.57 14.79
N LEU A 122 -13.71 7.74 14.42
CA LEU A 122 -12.62 8.00 15.36
C LEU A 122 -12.40 9.48 15.65
N GLN A 123 -12.98 10.38 14.84
CA GLN A 123 -12.86 11.83 15.01
C GLN A 123 -13.18 12.32 16.42
N PRO A 124 -14.27 11.87 17.09
CA PRO A 124 -14.59 12.31 18.45
C PRO A 124 -13.72 11.69 19.55
N LEU A 125 -12.87 10.73 19.22
CA LEU A 125 -12.01 10.00 20.16
C LEU A 125 -10.54 10.41 20.10
N LEU A 126 -10.14 11.03 19.02
CA LEU A 126 -8.78 11.53 18.79
C LEU A 126 -8.74 13.04 18.95
N SER A 127 -7.61 13.60 19.38
CA SER A 127 -7.41 15.04 19.25
C SER A 127 -7.41 15.45 17.78
N GLN A 128 -7.77 16.70 17.49
CA GLN A 128 -7.80 17.20 16.12
C GLN A 128 -6.45 17.05 15.43
N GLU A 129 -5.35 17.22 16.16
CA GLU A 129 -4.00 17.07 15.65
C GLU A 129 -3.68 15.62 15.29
N VAL A 130 -3.94 14.67 16.20
CA VAL A 130 -3.73 13.24 15.96
C VAL A 130 -4.58 12.75 14.80
N HIS A 131 -5.86 13.12 14.76
CA HIS A 131 -6.77 12.76 13.67
C HIS A 131 -6.23 13.25 12.33
N ARG A 132 -5.77 14.53 12.25
CA ARG A 132 -5.20 15.11 11.04
C ARG A 132 -3.91 14.40 10.59
N LEU A 133 -3.08 13.93 11.54
CA LEU A 133 -1.84 13.21 11.22
C LEU A 133 -2.12 11.79 10.71
N VAL A 134 -3.02 11.06 11.36
CA VAL A 134 -3.34 9.67 11.00
C VAL A 134 -4.07 9.58 9.65
N PHE A 135 -4.99 10.51 9.38
CA PHE A 135 -5.80 10.56 8.15
C PHE A 135 -5.32 11.65 7.18
N PHE A 136 -4.02 11.94 7.20
CA PHE A 136 -3.42 13.00 6.42
C PHE A 136 -3.67 12.80 4.92
N LYS A 137 -4.13 13.86 4.24
CA LYS A 137 -4.42 13.88 2.80
C LYS A 137 -5.43 12.84 2.29
N LEU A 138 -6.23 12.23 3.18
CA LEU A 138 -7.17 11.19 2.76
C LEU A 138 -8.21 11.71 1.76
N ASP A 139 -8.79 12.88 2.03
CA ASP A 139 -9.81 13.48 1.17
C ASP A 139 -9.26 13.86 -0.21
N GLU A 140 -8.06 14.45 -0.24
CA GLU A 140 -7.38 14.80 -1.50
C GLU A 140 -7.03 13.56 -2.32
N MET A 141 -6.62 12.46 -1.67
CA MET A 141 -6.39 11.19 -2.36
C MET A 141 -7.69 10.59 -2.90
N ILE A 142 -8.78 10.58 -2.13
CA ILE A 142 -10.09 10.12 -2.61
C ILE A 142 -10.48 10.92 -3.85
N LYS A 143 -10.34 12.24 -3.81
CA LYS A 143 -10.66 13.10 -4.96
C LYS A 143 -9.79 12.75 -6.17
N LEU A 144 -8.47 12.68 -6.02
CA LEU A 144 -7.53 12.37 -7.10
C LEU A 144 -7.90 11.04 -7.78
N HIS A 145 -8.08 9.99 -7.00
CA HIS A 145 -8.34 8.65 -7.53
C HIS A 145 -9.77 8.50 -8.09
N SER A 146 -10.73 9.27 -7.57
CA SER A 146 -12.06 9.38 -8.17
C SER A 146 -12.00 10.01 -9.57
N ASP A 147 -11.23 11.09 -9.71
CA ASP A 147 -11.07 11.79 -10.97
C ASP A 147 -10.32 10.92 -12.00
N ILE A 148 -9.24 10.22 -11.56
CA ILE A 148 -8.51 9.27 -12.42
C ILE A 148 -9.43 8.13 -12.87
N LEU A 149 -10.16 7.50 -11.97
CA LEU A 149 -11.05 6.37 -12.28
C LEU A 149 -12.19 6.81 -13.21
N PHE A 150 -12.72 8.01 -13.02
CA PHE A 150 -13.71 8.59 -13.93
C PHE A 150 -13.17 8.70 -15.37
N GLU A 151 -11.98 9.25 -15.56
CA GLU A 151 -11.37 9.37 -16.90
C GLU A 151 -10.99 8.01 -17.49
N LEU A 152 -10.52 7.05 -16.70
CA LEU A 152 -10.22 5.67 -17.11
C LEU A 152 -11.49 4.97 -17.63
N ASN A 153 -12.61 5.12 -16.95
CA ASN A 153 -13.89 4.52 -17.38
C ASN A 153 -14.49 5.18 -18.61
N LYS A 154 -14.29 6.50 -18.77
CA LYS A 154 -14.75 7.25 -19.92
C LYS A 154 -13.94 6.96 -21.18
N ARG A 155 -12.65 6.77 -21.04
CA ARG A 155 -11.69 6.58 -22.13
C ARG A 155 -10.87 5.31 -21.88
N LYS A 156 -11.42 4.15 -22.21
CA LYS A 156 -10.78 2.84 -22.01
C LYS A 156 -9.39 2.69 -22.67
N ASN A 157 -9.06 3.58 -23.59
CA ASN A 157 -7.76 3.72 -24.23
C ASN A 157 -7.25 5.13 -23.90
N ASN A 158 -6.00 5.32 -23.61
CA ASN A 158 -5.29 6.56 -23.24
C ASN A 158 -4.82 6.60 -21.77
N ILE A 159 -4.47 5.44 -21.20
CA ILE A 159 -4.01 5.35 -19.81
C ILE A 159 -2.78 6.23 -19.59
N GLY A 160 -1.78 6.18 -20.50
CA GLY A 160 -0.58 7.02 -20.41
C GLY A 160 -0.93 8.49 -20.31
N LYS A 161 -1.79 8.98 -21.21
CA LYS A 161 -2.21 10.38 -21.24
C LYS A 161 -3.01 10.78 -20.00
N ILE A 162 -3.87 9.89 -19.47
CA ILE A 162 -4.62 10.14 -18.25
C ILE A 162 -3.65 10.34 -17.09
N ILE A 163 -2.70 9.41 -16.88
CA ILE A 163 -1.72 9.53 -15.81
C ILE A 163 -0.85 10.78 -15.94
N LEU A 164 -0.43 11.15 -17.16
CA LEU A 164 0.31 12.38 -17.41
C LEU A 164 -0.49 13.63 -17.04
N ASN A 165 -1.78 13.67 -17.33
CA ASN A 165 -2.66 14.79 -17.00
C ASN A 165 -2.80 14.97 -15.46
N PHE A 166 -2.78 13.89 -14.71
CA PHE A 166 -2.87 13.93 -13.25
C PHE A 166 -1.50 13.93 -12.54
N TYR A 167 -0.38 13.94 -13.28
CA TYR A 167 0.95 13.80 -12.71
C TYR A 167 1.25 14.79 -11.58
N GLN A 168 0.88 16.07 -11.75
CA GLN A 168 1.09 17.09 -10.73
C GLN A 168 0.27 16.83 -9.44
N ASN A 169 -0.89 16.20 -9.57
CA ASN A 169 -1.73 15.89 -8.43
C ASN A 169 -1.15 14.77 -7.55
N PHE A 170 -0.27 13.92 -8.11
CA PHE A 170 0.44 12.92 -7.32
C PHE A 170 1.43 13.53 -6.30
N PHE A 171 1.77 14.82 -6.38
CA PHE A 171 2.69 15.43 -5.42
C PHE A 171 2.17 15.43 -3.97
N ILE A 172 0.87 15.24 -3.75
CA ILE A 172 0.31 14.98 -2.42
C ILE A 172 0.96 13.76 -1.74
N TYR A 173 1.45 12.81 -2.52
CA TYR A 173 2.13 11.62 -1.99
C TYR A 173 3.49 11.90 -1.37
N LYS A 174 4.21 12.96 -1.77
CA LYS A 174 5.46 13.36 -1.11
C LYS A 174 5.20 13.72 0.35
N GLU A 175 4.21 14.57 0.59
CA GLU A 175 3.83 14.97 1.94
C GLU A 175 3.25 13.80 2.74
N TYR A 176 2.42 12.98 2.10
CA TYR A 176 1.84 11.79 2.73
C TYR A 176 2.91 10.81 3.20
N CYS A 177 3.84 10.46 2.33
CA CYS A 177 4.89 9.49 2.63
C CYS A 177 5.91 10.01 3.66
N ALA A 178 6.19 11.31 3.67
CA ALA A 178 6.99 11.93 4.71
C ALA A 178 6.31 11.86 6.09
N ASN A 179 4.97 11.99 6.14
CA ASN A 179 4.20 11.89 7.39
C ASN A 179 3.92 10.44 7.84
N LEU A 180 4.09 9.45 6.98
CA LEU A 180 3.59 8.09 7.20
C LEU A 180 4.16 7.43 8.46
N SER A 181 5.48 7.54 8.69
CA SER A 181 6.15 6.94 9.85
C SER A 181 5.64 7.57 11.16
N SER A 182 5.49 8.89 11.20
CA SER A 182 4.94 9.60 12.35
C SER A 182 3.48 9.24 12.60
N ALA A 183 2.67 9.09 11.54
CA ALA A 183 1.28 8.67 11.65
C ALA A 183 1.13 7.24 12.24
N GLN A 184 2.02 6.32 11.86
CA GLN A 184 2.03 4.96 12.39
C GLN A 184 2.39 4.95 13.89
N VAL A 185 3.45 5.68 14.27
CA VAL A 185 3.90 5.77 15.66
C VAL A 185 2.82 6.39 16.55
N ILE A 186 2.23 7.49 16.12
CA ILE A 186 1.22 8.19 16.93
C ILE A 186 -0.07 7.38 17.06
N LEU A 187 -0.48 6.66 16.02
CA LEU A 187 -1.63 5.75 16.09
C LEU A 187 -1.40 4.64 17.10
N GLU A 188 -0.22 4.05 17.10
CA GLU A 188 0.15 2.99 18.04
C GLU A 188 0.23 3.51 19.48
N GLU A 189 0.84 4.67 19.72
CA GLU A 189 0.90 5.29 21.04
C GLU A 189 -0.49 5.61 21.60
N GLU A 190 -1.39 6.13 20.77
CA GLU A 190 -2.77 6.43 21.18
C GLU A 190 -3.58 5.14 21.44
N GLU A 191 -3.36 4.09 20.66
CA GLU A 191 -3.98 2.79 20.90
C GLU A 191 -3.53 2.18 22.22
N GLN A 192 -2.24 2.30 22.56
CA GLN A 192 -1.68 1.83 23.85
C GLN A 192 -2.17 2.68 25.03
N ARG A 193 -2.33 3.99 24.84
CA ARG A 193 -2.75 4.94 25.88
C ARG A 193 -4.24 4.82 26.22
N SER A 194 -5.08 4.49 25.22
CA SER A 194 -6.54 4.52 25.35
C SER A 194 -7.20 3.18 25.05
N PRO A 195 -7.57 2.38 26.09
CA PRO A 195 -8.37 1.17 25.89
C PRO A 195 -9.72 1.41 25.20
N LYS A 196 -10.27 2.64 25.33
CA LYS A 196 -11.49 3.05 24.66
C LYS A 196 -11.26 3.16 23.14
N LEU A 197 -10.16 3.79 22.73
CA LEU A 197 -9.78 3.90 21.32
C LEU A 197 -9.53 2.52 20.72
N LYS A 198 -8.75 1.67 21.40
CA LYS A 198 -8.50 0.29 20.96
C LYS A 198 -9.78 -0.50 20.73
N LYS A 199 -10.74 -0.40 21.63
CA LYS A 199 -12.06 -1.05 21.47
C LYS A 199 -12.83 -0.49 20.27
N GLU A 200 -12.76 0.81 20.03
CA GLU A 200 -13.45 1.41 18.88
C GLU A 200 -12.77 1.06 17.55
N LEU A 201 -11.43 1.04 17.47
CA LEU A 201 -10.68 0.56 16.31
C LEU A 201 -11.12 -0.86 15.91
N ASN A 202 -11.24 -1.77 16.88
CA ASN A 202 -11.72 -3.13 16.61
C ASN A 202 -13.18 -3.13 16.08
N LYS A 203 -14.05 -2.29 16.60
CA LYS A 203 -15.43 -2.17 16.09
C LYS A 203 -15.45 -1.60 14.67
N CYS A 204 -14.61 -0.59 14.40
CA CYS A 204 -14.47 -0.02 13.06
C CYS A 204 -14.02 -1.09 12.07
N GLN A 205 -13.01 -1.90 12.41
CA GLN A 205 -12.53 -3.01 11.60
C GLN A 205 -13.62 -4.04 11.31
N ILE A 206 -14.41 -4.43 12.33
CA ILE A 206 -15.53 -5.38 12.16
C ILE A 206 -16.60 -4.78 11.25
N LYS A 207 -17.00 -3.51 11.46
CA LYS A 207 -17.99 -2.82 10.61
C LYS A 207 -17.53 -2.68 9.16
N ALA A 208 -16.27 -2.37 8.96
CA ALA A 208 -15.63 -2.30 7.65
C ALA A 208 -15.52 -3.68 6.96
N LYS A 209 -15.75 -4.78 7.69
CA LYS A 209 -15.47 -6.15 7.25
C LYS A 209 -14.04 -6.27 6.73
N SER A 210 -13.13 -5.51 7.33
CA SER A 210 -11.72 -5.51 6.92
C SER A 210 -10.97 -6.64 7.61
N PRO A 211 -10.18 -7.41 6.86
CA PRO A 211 -9.26 -8.38 7.44
C PRO A 211 -8.09 -7.72 8.14
N PHE A 212 -7.82 -6.43 7.88
CA PHE A 212 -6.64 -5.72 8.37
C PHE A 212 -7.00 -4.58 9.31
N PRO A 213 -6.13 -4.27 10.31
CA PRO A 213 -6.27 -3.11 11.17
C PRO A 213 -6.00 -1.81 10.41
N LEU A 214 -6.38 -0.67 11.01
CA LEU A 214 -6.18 0.66 10.41
C LEU A 214 -4.71 0.91 10.01
N GLY A 215 -3.74 0.49 10.84
CA GLY A 215 -2.32 0.64 10.55
C GLY A 215 -1.87 0.03 9.21
N ALA A 216 -2.50 -1.07 8.77
CA ALA A 216 -2.24 -1.64 7.45
C ALA A 216 -2.83 -0.78 6.32
N HIS A 217 -4.02 -0.19 6.54
CA HIS A 217 -4.69 0.65 5.54
C HIS A 217 -3.97 1.96 5.28
N ILE A 218 -3.35 2.58 6.31
CA ILE A 218 -2.59 3.82 6.12
C ILE A 218 -1.26 3.62 5.37
N VAL A 219 -0.79 2.39 5.17
CA VAL A 219 0.40 2.10 4.34
C VAL A 219 0.03 1.93 2.86
N LEU A 220 -1.20 1.55 2.55
CA LEU A 220 -1.65 1.26 1.19
C LEU A 220 -1.43 2.39 0.17
N PRO A 221 -1.61 3.70 0.50
CA PRO A 221 -1.34 4.77 -0.44
C PRO A 221 0.11 4.77 -0.94
N PHE A 222 1.08 4.59 -0.05
CA PHE A 222 2.48 4.47 -0.44
C PHE A 222 2.70 3.30 -1.39
N GLN A 223 2.15 2.13 -1.07
CA GLN A 223 2.26 0.94 -1.92
C GLN A 223 1.56 1.12 -3.27
N ARG A 224 0.39 1.75 -3.29
CA ARG A 224 -0.31 2.05 -4.54
C ARG A 224 0.54 2.93 -5.45
N LEU A 225 1.16 3.97 -4.91
CA LEU A 225 2.06 4.83 -5.66
C LEU A 225 3.19 4.02 -6.33
N LEU A 226 3.84 3.15 -5.57
CA LEU A 226 4.92 2.30 -6.09
C LEU A 226 4.47 1.35 -7.21
N LYS A 227 3.20 0.94 -7.24
CA LYS A 227 2.66 0.03 -8.27
C LYS A 227 2.38 0.70 -9.61
N TYR A 228 2.19 2.02 -9.66
CA TYR A 228 1.84 2.70 -10.92
C TYR A 228 2.87 2.47 -12.02
N HIS A 229 4.15 2.68 -11.75
CA HIS A 229 5.18 2.50 -12.80
C HIS A 229 5.30 1.03 -13.22
N ILE A 230 5.09 0.08 -12.31
CA ILE A 230 5.13 -1.37 -12.61
C ILE A 230 3.98 -1.74 -13.54
N MET A 231 2.76 -1.28 -13.24
CA MET A 231 1.58 -1.55 -14.08
C MET A 231 1.68 -0.87 -15.45
N LEU A 232 2.23 0.36 -15.51
CA LEU A 232 2.49 1.04 -16.77
C LEU A 232 3.55 0.32 -17.61
N ALA A 233 4.60 -0.22 -16.97
CA ALA A 233 5.60 -1.05 -17.65
C ALA A 233 4.99 -2.33 -18.26
N GLU A 234 4.06 -2.98 -17.55
CA GLU A 234 3.40 -4.18 -18.07
C GLU A 234 2.47 -3.84 -19.26
N ILE A 235 1.76 -2.70 -19.21
CA ILE A 235 0.98 -2.22 -20.36
C ILE A 235 1.90 -1.91 -21.54
N LEU A 236 3.01 -1.20 -21.30
CA LEU A 236 3.97 -0.81 -22.35
C LEU A 236 4.56 -2.04 -23.04
N LYS A 237 4.95 -3.06 -22.31
CA LYS A 237 5.46 -4.35 -22.82
C LYS A 237 4.53 -5.02 -23.83
N HIS A 238 3.22 -4.84 -23.67
CA HIS A 238 2.20 -5.38 -24.57
C HIS A 238 1.67 -4.37 -25.59
N THR A 239 2.23 -3.16 -25.65
CA THR A 239 1.87 -2.10 -26.58
C THR A 239 2.93 -2.03 -27.70
N PRO A 240 2.58 -2.25 -28.98
CA PRO A 240 3.52 -2.07 -30.09
C PRO A 240 4.02 -0.62 -30.15
N ASP A 241 5.26 -0.42 -30.58
CA ASP A 241 5.89 0.89 -30.77
C ASP A 241 5.15 1.77 -31.80
N THR A 242 4.43 1.14 -32.71
CA THR A 242 3.58 1.81 -33.71
C THR A 242 2.18 2.19 -33.17
N HIS A 243 1.86 1.81 -31.93
CA HIS A 243 0.56 2.12 -31.34
C HIS A 243 0.49 3.59 -30.91
N GLU A 244 -0.63 4.25 -31.17
CA GLU A 244 -0.82 5.68 -30.89
C GLU A 244 -0.56 6.09 -29.44
N GLU A 245 -0.79 5.21 -28.47
CA GLU A 245 -0.57 5.45 -27.04
C GLU A 245 0.84 5.08 -26.54
N TYR A 246 1.71 4.50 -27.39
CA TYR A 246 3.01 3.99 -26.94
C TYR A 246 3.85 5.05 -26.23
N LEU A 247 4.01 6.21 -26.86
CA LEU A 247 4.81 7.31 -26.30
C LEU A 247 4.22 7.89 -25.02
N ASP A 248 2.90 8.00 -24.92
CA ASP A 248 2.24 8.50 -23.71
C ASP A 248 2.44 7.53 -22.53
N ILE A 249 2.34 6.20 -22.78
CA ILE A 249 2.56 5.19 -21.74
C ILE A 249 4.03 5.14 -21.33
N GLU A 250 4.97 5.21 -22.29
CA GLU A 250 6.41 5.25 -22.02
C GLU A 250 6.77 6.46 -21.16
N LEU A 251 6.26 7.64 -21.51
CA LEU A 251 6.51 8.87 -20.76
C LEU A 251 5.87 8.81 -19.36
N ALA A 252 4.64 8.32 -19.25
CA ALA A 252 3.97 8.14 -17.94
C ALA A 252 4.74 7.17 -17.06
N HIS A 253 5.19 6.04 -17.61
CA HIS A 253 6.05 5.08 -16.90
C HIS A 253 7.33 5.73 -16.38
N ALA A 254 8.06 6.44 -17.24
CA ALA A 254 9.32 7.10 -16.87
C ALA A 254 9.11 8.16 -15.78
N GLN A 255 8.04 8.98 -15.89
CA GLN A 255 7.72 10.00 -14.89
C GLN A 255 7.32 9.39 -13.55
N MET A 256 6.45 8.37 -13.53
CA MET A 256 6.04 7.70 -12.28
C MET A 256 7.22 6.96 -11.63
N LYS A 257 8.09 6.34 -12.42
CA LYS A 257 9.32 5.71 -11.89
C LYS A 257 10.25 6.73 -11.22
N ARG A 258 10.48 7.89 -11.87
CA ARG A 258 11.27 8.99 -11.31
C ARG A 258 10.61 9.53 -10.03
N PHE A 259 9.31 9.74 -10.05
CA PHE A 259 8.56 10.25 -8.91
C PHE A 259 8.65 9.31 -7.70
N ASN A 260 8.60 8.00 -7.91
CA ASN A 260 8.80 7.01 -6.85
C ASN A 260 10.18 7.12 -6.19
N LEU A 261 11.25 7.36 -6.97
CA LEU A 261 12.58 7.60 -6.42
C LEU A 261 12.62 8.87 -5.55
N GLU A 262 11.99 9.96 -6.02
CA GLU A 262 11.92 11.22 -5.28
C GLU A 262 11.13 11.07 -3.96
N VAL A 263 10.04 10.30 -3.97
CA VAL A 263 9.23 10.05 -2.76
C VAL A 263 9.99 9.17 -1.77
N ASN A 264 10.67 8.14 -2.22
CA ASN A 264 11.49 7.29 -1.36
C ASN A 264 12.64 8.08 -0.71
N GLU A 265 13.28 8.97 -1.47
CA GLU A 265 14.34 9.84 -0.95
C GLU A 265 13.80 10.83 0.10
N ALA A 266 12.69 11.51 -0.19
CA ALA A 266 12.06 12.42 0.77
C ALA A 266 11.63 11.71 2.06
N LYS A 267 11.14 10.48 1.96
CA LYS A 267 10.79 9.65 3.12
C LYS A 267 12.04 9.31 3.95
N ARG A 268 13.13 8.92 3.31
CA ARG A 268 14.41 8.62 3.97
C ARG A 268 14.97 9.83 4.69
N GLU A 269 15.02 11.00 4.05
CA GLU A 269 15.49 12.25 4.64
C GLU A 269 14.68 12.62 5.89
N GLN A 270 13.36 12.43 5.85
CA GLN A 270 12.50 12.70 7.00
C GLN A 270 12.81 11.76 8.17
N GLU A 271 12.96 10.47 7.92
CA GLU A 271 13.30 9.46 8.94
C GLU A 271 14.69 9.73 9.58
N GLU A 272 15.66 10.16 8.79
CA GLU A 272 16.99 10.56 9.28
C GLU A 272 16.90 11.80 10.18
N ASN A 273 16.13 12.82 9.79
CA ASN A 273 15.92 14.04 10.58
C ASN A 273 15.22 13.74 11.92
N GLU A 274 14.16 12.93 11.91
CA GLU A 274 13.45 12.50 13.13
C GLU A 274 14.37 11.72 14.08
N SER A 275 15.25 10.89 13.53
CA SER A 275 16.24 10.13 14.29
C SER A 275 17.28 11.03 14.96
N GLN A 276 17.72 12.11 14.29
CA GLN A 276 18.68 13.09 14.85
C GLN A 276 18.04 13.94 15.97
N ILE A 277 16.80 14.39 15.79
CA ILE A 277 16.07 15.17 16.81
C ILE A 277 15.84 14.33 18.07
N SER A 278 15.61 13.03 17.92
CA SER A 278 15.42 12.10 19.04
C SER A 278 16.71 11.81 19.83
N GLN A 279 17.88 12.26 19.35
CA GLN A 279 19.18 12.06 19.98
C GLN A 279 19.67 13.28 20.79
N VAL A 280 18.98 14.41 20.72
CA VAL A 280 19.24 15.62 21.49
C VAL A 280 18.30 15.71 22.68
#